data_849356d632bca3c10336bfef5886b2ff
#
_entry.id   849356d632bca3c10336bfef5886b2ff
#
_cell.length_a   1.000
_cell.length_b   1.000
_cell.length_c   1.000
_cell.angle_alpha   90.00
_cell.angle_beta   90.00
_cell.angle_gamma   90.00
#
_symmetry.space_group_name_H-M   'P 1'
#
loop_
_entity.id
_entity.type
_entity.pdbx_description
1 polymer ?
#
loop_
_entity_poly.entity_id
_entity_poly.type
_entity_poly.pdbx_seq_one_letter_code
_entity_poly.pdbx_strand_id
1 'polypeptide(L)'
;MFPLLETLVAVIEIGQFTMAADELKVSQSTVSSRIAQLERIVGAPLFERHAKSDVTPTEAGLLLYRAATGIGDSWRDACEQIAASRERREPFLALFSHTASEVLLPSALARAANDLAQFDLHMATLNSDAILERTGIKTAQLGIVEKPIVNESVSRVTLRADRLVWAGVHNGVWLVREHGSGVRYYTDLFFKTCGRTPAHSIEVASNAAIAAALAAGFGQSIVSQDAVPEHVPTRALSGEFVRHFYALIPRSGLSRAQLVLAHAMVDAMRG
;
A
#
# COMPACT_ATOMS: atom_id res chain seq x y z
N MET A 1 -7.52 16.69 -36.86
CA MET A 1 -7.62 15.28 -37.35
C MET A 1 -8.82 14.55 -36.74
N PHE A 2 -8.92 14.38 -35.40
CA PHE A 2 -10.03 13.67 -34.76
C PHE A 2 -11.44 14.05 -35.23
N PRO A 3 -11.84 15.34 -35.31
CA PRO A 3 -13.18 15.69 -35.78
C PRO A 3 -13.50 15.28 -37.21
N LEU A 4 -12.45 15.10 -38.03
CA LEU A 4 -12.64 14.63 -39.41
C LEU A 4 -12.92 13.12 -39.44
N LEU A 5 -12.18 12.34 -38.63
CA LEU A 5 -12.39 10.90 -38.52
C LEU A 5 -13.73 10.57 -37.88
N GLU A 6 -14.13 11.28 -36.84
CA GLU A 6 -15.46 11.16 -36.21
C GLU A 6 -16.58 11.43 -37.25
N THR A 7 -16.39 12.44 -38.13
CA THR A 7 -17.34 12.75 -39.15
C THR A 7 -17.46 11.62 -40.19
N LEU A 8 -16.33 11.00 -40.59
CA LEU A 8 -16.35 9.84 -41.47
C LEU A 8 -17.12 8.66 -40.88
N VAL A 9 -16.80 8.34 -39.61
CA VAL A 9 -17.46 7.25 -38.87
C VAL A 9 -18.95 7.48 -38.82
N ALA A 10 -19.39 8.67 -38.37
CA ALA A 10 -20.81 9.00 -38.25
C ALA A 10 -21.55 8.93 -39.62
N VAL A 11 -20.93 9.41 -40.69
CA VAL A 11 -21.56 9.37 -42.05
C VAL A 11 -21.71 7.94 -42.54
N ILE A 12 -20.72 7.05 -42.29
CA ILE A 12 -20.81 5.66 -42.75
C ILE A 12 -21.84 4.87 -41.92
N GLU A 13 -21.84 5.06 -40.59
CA GLU A 13 -22.75 4.33 -39.70
C GLU A 13 -24.22 4.75 -39.85
N ILE A 14 -24.46 6.04 -40.07
CA ILE A 14 -25.81 6.59 -40.20
C ILE A 14 -26.32 6.50 -41.64
N GLY A 15 -25.41 6.49 -42.63
CA GLY A 15 -25.73 6.37 -44.04
C GLY A 15 -26.28 7.65 -44.71
N GLN A 16 -26.34 8.79 -43.99
CA GLN A 16 -26.88 10.08 -44.49
C GLN A 16 -26.11 11.27 -43.88
N PHE A 17 -25.69 12.22 -44.74
CA PHE A 17 -24.95 13.41 -44.32
C PHE A 17 -25.76 14.32 -43.38
N THR A 18 -27.06 14.46 -43.60
CA THR A 18 -27.92 15.33 -42.79
C THR A 18 -28.10 14.77 -41.39
N MET A 19 -28.40 13.48 -41.26
CA MET A 19 -28.56 12.83 -39.97
C MET A 19 -27.23 12.75 -39.19
N ALA A 20 -26.10 12.54 -39.90
CA ALA A 20 -24.78 12.61 -39.26
C ALA A 20 -24.44 14.02 -38.76
N ALA A 21 -24.92 15.06 -39.42
CA ALA A 21 -24.79 16.44 -38.97
C ALA A 21 -25.57 16.70 -37.68
N ASP A 22 -26.79 16.18 -37.58
CA ASP A 22 -27.63 16.29 -36.39
C ASP A 22 -26.99 15.56 -35.22
N GLU A 23 -26.49 14.33 -35.42
CA GLU A 23 -25.80 13.55 -34.38
C GLU A 23 -24.54 14.27 -33.88
N LEU A 24 -23.75 14.81 -34.77
CA LEU A 24 -22.52 15.54 -34.46
C LEU A 24 -22.77 16.98 -33.97
N LYS A 25 -24.04 17.44 -33.95
CA LYS A 25 -24.44 18.82 -33.59
C LYS A 25 -23.74 19.90 -34.39
N VAL A 26 -23.58 19.68 -35.67
CA VAL A 26 -22.96 20.62 -36.62
C VAL A 26 -23.85 20.81 -37.85
N SER A 27 -23.53 21.79 -38.74
CA SER A 27 -24.26 21.94 -39.97
C SER A 27 -23.89 20.85 -41.02
N GLN A 28 -24.81 20.49 -41.87
CA GLN A 28 -24.57 19.55 -42.98
C GLN A 28 -23.44 20.04 -43.91
N SER A 29 -23.31 21.37 -44.09
CA SER A 29 -22.16 21.94 -44.83
C SER A 29 -20.83 21.70 -44.14
N THR A 30 -20.80 21.66 -42.78
CA THR A 30 -19.61 21.32 -41.99
C THR A 30 -19.22 19.85 -42.21
N VAL A 31 -20.18 18.93 -42.20
CA VAL A 31 -19.96 17.50 -42.47
C VAL A 31 -19.36 17.33 -43.87
N SER A 32 -19.99 17.91 -44.87
CA SER A 32 -19.50 17.86 -46.28
C SER A 32 -18.09 18.44 -46.44
N SER A 33 -17.81 19.57 -45.77
CA SER A 33 -16.47 20.20 -45.79
C SER A 33 -15.42 19.31 -45.12
N ARG A 34 -15.75 18.66 -43.99
CA ARG A 34 -14.84 17.73 -43.30
C ARG A 34 -14.53 16.50 -44.13
N ILE A 35 -15.52 15.91 -44.81
CA ILE A 35 -15.32 14.77 -45.69
C ILE A 35 -14.47 15.19 -46.89
N ALA A 36 -14.75 16.32 -47.56
CA ALA A 36 -13.93 16.82 -48.64
C ALA A 36 -12.47 17.12 -48.22
N GLN A 37 -12.27 17.51 -46.95
CA GLN A 37 -10.94 17.70 -46.38
C GLN A 37 -10.22 16.36 -46.19
N LEU A 38 -10.90 15.31 -45.71
CA LEU A 38 -10.35 13.96 -45.58
C LEU A 38 -9.97 13.40 -46.94
N GLU A 39 -10.85 13.52 -47.93
CA GLU A 39 -10.58 13.07 -49.31
C GLU A 39 -9.33 13.73 -49.90
N ARG A 40 -9.14 15.02 -49.65
CA ARG A 40 -7.90 15.72 -50.04
C ARG A 40 -6.65 15.22 -49.31
N ILE A 41 -6.77 14.89 -48.03
CA ILE A 41 -5.65 14.37 -47.23
C ILE A 41 -5.25 12.97 -47.69
N VAL A 42 -6.24 12.12 -47.95
CA VAL A 42 -6.05 10.72 -48.35
C VAL A 42 -5.72 10.58 -49.83
N GLY A 43 -6.11 11.58 -50.65
CA GLY A 43 -5.91 11.57 -52.10
C GLY A 43 -6.86 10.66 -52.86
N ALA A 44 -7.97 10.26 -52.26
CA ALA A 44 -8.98 9.38 -52.85
C ALA A 44 -10.40 9.77 -52.44
N PRO A 45 -11.43 9.54 -53.26
CA PRO A 45 -12.82 9.70 -52.85
C PRO A 45 -13.19 8.64 -51.82
N LEU A 46 -13.86 9.06 -50.73
CA LEU A 46 -14.29 8.17 -49.66
C LEU A 46 -15.74 7.70 -49.82
N PHE A 47 -16.53 8.41 -50.63
CA PHE A 47 -17.92 8.09 -50.92
C PHE A 47 -18.17 8.10 -52.44
N GLU A 48 -19.09 7.24 -52.91
CA GLU A 48 -19.58 7.25 -54.26
C GLU A 48 -20.54 8.43 -54.48
N ARG A 49 -20.47 9.11 -55.63
CA ARG A 49 -21.35 10.20 -55.96
C ARG A 49 -22.60 9.68 -56.67
N HIS A 50 -23.65 9.41 -55.89
CA HIS A 50 -24.96 9.04 -56.43
C HIS A 50 -25.92 10.24 -56.45
N ALA A 51 -26.87 10.24 -57.40
CA ALA A 51 -27.90 11.29 -57.54
C ALA A 51 -29.00 11.20 -56.43
N LYS A 52 -28.96 10.20 -55.56
CA LYS A 52 -29.88 9.99 -54.43
C LYS A 52 -29.16 10.12 -53.10
N SER A 53 -29.93 10.45 -52.07
CA SER A 53 -29.45 10.78 -50.71
C SER A 53 -28.71 9.67 -49.95
N ASP A 54 -28.65 8.46 -50.47
CA ASP A 54 -27.98 7.33 -49.84
C ASP A 54 -26.46 7.39 -50.08
N VAL A 55 -25.70 7.25 -48.99
CA VAL A 55 -24.26 7.37 -48.97
C VAL A 55 -23.62 5.99 -49.05
N THR A 56 -22.95 5.68 -50.15
CA THR A 56 -22.23 4.43 -50.33
C THR A 56 -20.72 4.71 -50.15
N PRO A 57 -20.05 4.11 -49.15
CA PRO A 57 -18.61 4.28 -48.96
C PRO A 57 -17.85 3.54 -50.07
N THR A 58 -16.75 4.12 -50.57
CA THR A 58 -15.79 3.47 -51.46
C THR A 58 -14.92 2.46 -50.64
N GLU A 59 -14.11 1.66 -51.37
CA GLU A 59 -13.13 0.79 -50.70
C GLU A 59 -12.15 1.61 -49.83
N ALA A 60 -11.70 2.78 -50.30
CA ALA A 60 -10.89 3.72 -49.55
C ALA A 60 -11.64 4.26 -48.32
N GLY A 61 -12.94 4.54 -48.42
CA GLY A 61 -13.80 4.92 -47.31
C GLY A 61 -13.91 3.84 -46.25
N LEU A 62 -14.13 2.59 -46.63
CA LEU A 62 -14.19 1.45 -45.71
C LEU A 62 -12.85 1.15 -45.03
N LEU A 63 -11.74 1.31 -45.77
CA LEU A 63 -10.39 1.15 -45.19
C LEU A 63 -10.11 2.22 -44.13
N LEU A 64 -10.41 3.48 -44.46
CA LEU A 64 -10.22 4.58 -43.51
C LEU A 64 -11.18 4.50 -42.32
N TYR A 65 -12.41 4.03 -42.52
CA TYR A 65 -13.39 3.77 -41.42
C TYR A 65 -12.83 2.79 -40.38
N ARG A 66 -12.31 1.64 -40.83
CA ARG A 66 -11.70 0.65 -39.92
C ARG A 66 -10.50 1.23 -39.16
N ALA A 67 -9.68 2.04 -39.82
CA ALA A 67 -8.58 2.72 -39.13
C ALA A 67 -9.09 3.78 -38.13
N ALA A 68 -10.11 4.56 -38.51
CA ALA A 68 -10.68 5.60 -37.66
C ALA A 68 -11.35 5.03 -36.40
N THR A 69 -12.10 3.93 -36.52
CA THR A 69 -12.68 3.23 -35.34
C THR A 69 -11.59 2.69 -34.42
N GLY A 70 -10.55 2.03 -34.93
CA GLY A 70 -9.44 1.56 -34.13
C GLY A 70 -8.66 2.66 -33.38
N ILE A 71 -8.50 3.83 -34.04
CA ILE A 71 -7.91 5.01 -33.36
C ILE A 71 -8.83 5.54 -32.26
N GLY A 72 -10.14 5.59 -32.50
CA GLY A 72 -11.13 6.00 -31.50
C GLY A 72 -11.16 5.09 -30.27
N ASP A 73 -11.12 3.78 -30.47
CA ASP A 73 -11.06 2.79 -29.41
C ASP A 73 -9.77 2.91 -28.59
N SER A 74 -8.61 2.98 -29.28
CA SER A 74 -7.33 3.16 -28.63
C SER A 74 -7.25 4.44 -27.77
N TRP A 75 -7.88 5.52 -28.26
CA TRP A 75 -7.98 6.77 -27.51
C TRP A 75 -8.87 6.62 -26.27
N ARG A 76 -10.02 5.96 -26.41
CA ARG A 76 -10.93 5.69 -25.28
C ARG A 76 -10.26 4.85 -24.21
N ASP A 77 -9.61 3.76 -24.62
CA ASP A 77 -8.85 2.88 -23.72
C ASP A 77 -7.76 3.65 -22.97
N ALA A 78 -7.01 4.52 -23.65
CA ALA A 78 -6.00 5.35 -23.03
C ALA A 78 -6.60 6.32 -21.99
N CYS A 79 -7.74 6.96 -22.31
CA CYS A 79 -8.46 7.83 -21.37
C CYS A 79 -8.97 7.06 -20.15
N GLU A 80 -9.53 5.87 -20.35
CA GLU A 80 -9.99 5.00 -19.27
C GLU A 80 -8.82 4.54 -18.37
N GLN A 81 -7.69 4.15 -18.95
CA GLN A 81 -6.49 3.80 -18.20
C GLN A 81 -5.94 4.99 -17.39
N ILE A 82 -5.97 6.21 -17.95
CA ILE A 82 -5.57 7.43 -17.24
C ILE A 82 -6.55 7.73 -16.09
N ALA A 83 -7.85 7.59 -16.31
CA ALA A 83 -8.87 7.77 -15.29
C ALA A 83 -8.70 6.74 -14.15
N ALA A 84 -8.55 5.46 -14.50
CA ALA A 84 -8.30 4.39 -13.53
C ALA A 84 -6.98 4.58 -12.76
N SER A 85 -5.95 5.17 -13.39
CA SER A 85 -4.68 5.47 -12.71
C SER A 85 -4.81 6.60 -11.69
N ARG A 86 -5.74 7.53 -11.88
CA ARG A 86 -6.05 8.62 -10.92
C ARG A 86 -6.84 8.14 -9.70
N GLU A 87 -7.62 7.08 -9.83
CA GLU A 87 -8.37 6.47 -8.72
C GLU A 87 -7.56 5.41 -7.97
N ARG A 88 -6.39 5.01 -8.46
CA ARG A 88 -5.58 3.97 -7.86
C ARG A 88 -4.89 4.52 -6.61
N ARG A 89 -5.39 4.09 -5.45
CA ARG A 89 -4.76 4.36 -4.16
C ARG A 89 -3.35 3.79 -4.15
N GLU A 90 -2.42 4.56 -3.60
CA GLU A 90 -1.03 4.12 -3.50
C GLU A 90 -0.88 3.08 -2.40
N PRO A 91 -0.24 1.92 -2.64
CA PRO A 91 -0.10 0.90 -1.60
C PRO A 91 0.82 1.40 -0.48
N PHE A 92 0.44 1.13 0.76
CA PHE A 92 1.24 1.44 1.94
C PHE A 92 1.13 0.32 2.95
N LEU A 93 2.22 -0.44 3.14
CA LEU A 93 2.34 -1.49 4.13
C LEU A 93 3.16 -1.01 5.33
N ALA A 94 2.53 -0.95 6.51
CA ALA A 94 3.19 -0.73 7.79
C ALA A 94 3.27 -2.03 8.58
N LEU A 95 4.45 -2.37 9.06
CA LEU A 95 4.71 -3.58 9.84
C LEU A 95 5.04 -3.23 11.29
N PHE A 96 4.42 -3.91 12.21
CA PHE A 96 4.60 -3.72 13.64
C PHE A 96 5.11 -5.00 14.29
N SER A 97 6.06 -4.89 15.21
CA SER A 97 6.36 -6.00 16.11
C SER A 97 5.14 -6.26 17.03
N HIS A 98 5.11 -7.39 17.67
CA HIS A 98 3.97 -7.76 18.53
C HIS A 98 3.71 -6.71 19.63
N THR A 99 4.74 -6.28 20.35
CA THR A 99 4.58 -5.24 21.39
C THR A 99 4.23 -3.88 20.76
N ALA A 100 4.86 -3.53 19.63
CA ALA A 100 4.55 -2.27 18.96
C ALA A 100 3.10 -2.23 18.44
N SER A 101 2.55 -3.37 18.00
CA SER A 101 1.14 -3.43 17.57
C SER A 101 0.17 -3.23 18.73
N GLU A 102 0.50 -3.73 19.91
CA GLU A 102 -0.34 -3.55 21.12
C GLU A 102 -0.31 -2.09 21.63
N VAL A 103 0.84 -1.43 21.51
CA VAL A 103 1.09 -0.14 22.17
C VAL A 103 1.00 1.06 21.23
N LEU A 104 1.45 0.95 19.98
CA LEU A 104 1.63 2.08 19.06
C LEU A 104 0.66 2.06 17.87
N LEU A 105 0.12 0.90 17.50
CA LEU A 105 -0.79 0.78 16.37
C LEU A 105 -2.04 1.68 16.48
N PRO A 106 -2.68 1.86 17.67
CA PRO A 106 -3.84 2.76 17.77
C PRO A 106 -3.53 4.20 17.35
N SER A 107 -2.39 4.75 17.77
CA SER A 107 -1.97 6.12 17.38
C SER A 107 -1.63 6.20 15.89
N ALA A 108 -0.98 5.17 15.34
CA ALA A 108 -0.68 5.09 13.92
C ALA A 108 -1.95 5.02 13.07
N LEU A 109 -2.95 4.20 13.47
CA LEU A 109 -4.26 4.09 12.80
C LEU A 109 -5.03 5.41 12.83
N ALA A 110 -5.11 6.06 14.00
CA ALA A 110 -5.78 7.35 14.13
C ALA A 110 -5.18 8.41 13.18
N ARG A 111 -3.86 8.42 13.02
CA ARG A 111 -3.20 9.33 12.08
C ARG A 111 -3.46 8.93 10.62
N ALA A 112 -3.35 7.64 10.28
CA ALA A 112 -3.51 7.13 8.93
C ALA A 112 -4.94 7.25 8.39
N ALA A 113 -5.94 7.33 9.27
CA ALA A 113 -7.36 7.47 8.88
C ALA A 113 -7.64 8.69 7.99
N ASN A 114 -6.82 9.74 8.10
CA ASN A 114 -6.95 10.94 7.27
C ASN A 114 -6.46 10.75 5.82
N ASP A 115 -5.74 9.69 5.54
CA ASP A 115 -5.06 9.46 4.25
C ASP A 115 -5.68 8.28 3.46
N LEU A 116 -6.82 7.71 3.91
CA LEU A 116 -7.50 6.56 3.30
C LEU A 116 -7.96 6.82 1.85
N ALA A 117 -8.18 8.07 1.47
CA ALA A 117 -8.53 8.42 0.10
C ALA A 117 -7.34 8.27 -0.87
N GLN A 118 -6.13 8.46 -0.37
CA GLN A 118 -4.90 8.44 -1.17
C GLN A 118 -4.20 7.09 -1.13
N PHE A 119 -4.31 6.34 -0.03
CA PHE A 119 -3.56 5.11 0.18
C PHE A 119 -4.45 3.87 0.35
N ASP A 120 -3.97 2.75 -0.21
CA ASP A 120 -4.42 1.41 0.16
C ASP A 120 -3.54 0.93 1.32
N LEU A 121 -4.08 1.09 2.55
CA LEU A 121 -3.33 0.90 3.78
C LEU A 121 -3.43 -0.53 4.27
N HIS A 122 -2.28 -1.19 4.40
CA HIS A 122 -2.16 -2.50 5.03
C HIS A 122 -1.27 -2.40 6.28
N MET A 123 -1.72 -2.99 7.37
CA MET A 123 -0.96 -3.10 8.62
C MET A 123 -0.91 -4.55 9.07
N ALA A 124 0.30 -5.03 9.38
CA ALA A 124 0.51 -6.42 9.80
C ALA A 124 1.50 -6.52 10.95
N THR A 125 1.36 -7.58 11.74
CA THR A 125 2.25 -7.88 12.86
C THR A 125 3.20 -9.01 12.49
N LEU A 126 4.50 -8.79 12.67
CA LEU A 126 5.57 -9.75 12.42
C LEU A 126 6.62 -9.65 13.54
N ASN A 127 7.62 -10.55 13.55
CA ASN A 127 8.78 -10.37 14.42
C ASN A 127 9.77 -9.34 13.87
N SER A 128 10.66 -8.84 14.71
CA SER A 128 11.56 -7.73 14.36
C SER A 128 12.50 -8.04 13.19
N ASP A 129 12.96 -9.29 13.04
CA ASP A 129 13.88 -9.66 11.96
C ASP A 129 13.15 -9.70 10.61
N ALA A 130 11.93 -10.26 10.56
CA ALA A 130 11.10 -10.24 9.36
C ALA A 130 10.67 -8.82 8.95
N ILE A 131 10.43 -7.93 9.92
CA ILE A 131 10.15 -6.52 9.66
C ILE A 131 11.36 -5.84 9.02
N LEU A 132 12.55 -6.05 9.60
CA LEU A 132 13.79 -5.49 9.05
C LEU A 132 14.04 -5.95 7.61
N GLU A 133 13.88 -7.25 7.36
CA GLU A 133 14.04 -7.81 6.02
C GLU A 133 13.11 -7.13 5.01
N ARG A 134 11.79 -7.13 5.29
CA ARG A 134 10.79 -6.54 4.39
C ARG A 134 10.97 -5.04 4.17
N THR A 135 11.33 -4.31 5.21
CA THR A 135 11.61 -2.88 5.11
C THR A 135 12.90 -2.63 4.33
N GLY A 136 13.93 -3.45 4.55
CA GLY A 136 15.21 -3.38 3.85
C GLY A 136 15.12 -3.64 2.35
N ILE A 137 14.31 -4.61 1.93
CA ILE A 137 14.02 -4.91 0.51
C ILE A 137 12.87 -4.06 -0.07
N LYS A 138 12.33 -3.10 0.70
CA LYS A 138 11.34 -2.11 0.27
C LYS A 138 9.95 -2.68 -0.07
N THR A 139 9.62 -3.87 0.43
CA THR A 139 8.27 -4.44 0.32
C THR A 139 7.33 -3.90 1.41
N ALA A 140 7.87 -3.21 2.42
CA ALA A 140 7.12 -2.44 3.41
C ALA A 140 7.65 -1.00 3.45
N GLN A 141 6.75 -0.02 3.65
CA GLN A 141 7.06 1.41 3.68
C GLN A 141 7.44 1.90 5.09
N LEU A 142 6.98 1.18 6.11
CA LEU A 142 7.26 1.50 7.51
C LEU A 142 7.37 0.19 8.32
N GLY A 143 8.37 0.10 9.18
CA GLY A 143 8.52 -0.99 10.15
C GLY A 143 8.69 -0.44 11.56
N ILE A 144 8.03 -1.04 12.55
CA ILE A 144 8.18 -0.64 13.98
C ILE A 144 8.67 -1.84 14.76
N VAL A 145 9.84 -1.68 15.39
CA VAL A 145 10.55 -2.74 16.12
C VAL A 145 11.07 -2.25 17.46
N GLU A 146 11.42 -3.18 18.36
CA GLU A 146 12.06 -2.88 19.67
C GLU A 146 13.54 -3.28 19.71
N LYS A 147 13.98 -4.09 18.75
CA LYS A 147 15.37 -4.55 18.67
C LYS A 147 16.27 -3.41 18.21
N PRO A 148 17.42 -3.16 18.85
CA PRO A 148 18.35 -2.12 18.43
C PRO A 148 19.09 -2.56 17.15
N ILE A 149 18.44 -2.37 16.00
CA ILE A 149 18.92 -2.79 14.68
C ILE A 149 19.69 -1.64 14.02
N VAL A 150 20.82 -1.95 13.41
CA VAL A 150 21.57 -1.06 12.52
C VAL A 150 21.62 -1.71 11.14
N ASN A 151 21.10 -1.02 10.13
CA ASN A 151 21.09 -1.49 8.74
C ASN A 151 21.16 -0.27 7.81
N GLU A 152 22.04 -0.34 6.81
CA GLU A 152 22.30 0.77 5.89
C GLU A 152 21.12 1.05 4.93
N SER A 153 20.25 0.06 4.68
CA SER A 153 19.11 0.19 3.77
C SER A 153 17.94 0.99 4.37
N VAL A 154 17.92 1.16 5.71
CA VAL A 154 16.83 1.84 6.41
C VAL A 154 17.33 3.03 7.23
N SER A 155 16.49 4.04 7.35
CA SER A 155 16.62 5.11 8.33
C SER A 155 15.92 4.66 9.61
N ARG A 156 16.59 4.81 10.76
CA ARG A 156 16.05 4.47 12.07
C ARG A 156 15.70 5.72 12.85
N VAL A 157 14.47 5.80 13.34
CA VAL A 157 13.96 6.88 14.18
C VAL A 157 13.58 6.30 15.54
N THR A 158 14.10 6.87 16.62
CA THR A 158 13.74 6.46 17.99
C THR A 158 12.36 6.99 18.36
N LEU A 159 11.53 6.11 18.90
CA LEU A 159 10.21 6.41 19.43
C LEU A 159 10.25 6.36 20.98
N ARG A 160 9.07 6.16 21.61
CA ARG A 160 8.97 6.10 23.07
C ARG A 160 9.73 4.91 23.67
N ALA A 161 10.06 5.03 24.94
CA ALA A 161 10.64 3.95 25.72
C ALA A 161 9.57 2.91 26.11
N ASP A 162 10.00 1.67 26.32
CA ASP A 162 9.23 0.54 26.84
C ASP A 162 10.04 -0.14 27.94
N ARG A 163 9.40 -0.36 29.08
CA ARG A 163 10.02 -1.03 30.23
C ARG A 163 9.66 -2.51 30.24
N LEU A 164 10.67 -3.36 30.33
CA LEU A 164 10.49 -4.80 30.50
C LEU A 164 10.45 -5.16 31.98
N VAL A 165 9.61 -6.14 32.29
CA VAL A 165 9.46 -6.70 33.62
C VAL A 165 9.53 -8.22 33.56
N TRP A 166 9.92 -8.84 34.65
CA TRP A 166 9.77 -10.27 34.89
C TRP A 166 8.38 -10.50 35.46
N ALA A 167 7.52 -11.22 34.77
CA ALA A 167 6.12 -11.44 35.12
C ALA A 167 5.81 -12.93 35.25
N GLY A 168 4.79 -13.23 36.09
CA GLY A 168 4.23 -14.56 36.28
C GLY A 168 4.69 -15.28 37.55
N VAL A 169 4.37 -16.57 37.62
CA VAL A 169 4.66 -17.44 38.77
C VAL A 169 6.04 -18.07 38.60
N HIS A 170 6.91 -17.91 39.61
CA HIS A 170 8.31 -18.38 39.59
C HIS A 170 8.39 -19.90 39.84
N ASN A 171 7.83 -20.71 38.94
CA ASN A 171 7.76 -22.17 39.05
C ASN A 171 8.84 -22.91 38.23
N GLY A 172 9.81 -22.17 37.65
CA GLY A 172 10.91 -22.73 36.86
C GLY A 172 10.58 -22.91 35.38
N VAL A 173 9.32 -22.74 34.96
CA VAL A 173 8.92 -22.80 33.52
C VAL A 173 8.94 -21.42 32.90
N TRP A 174 9.73 -21.25 31.85
CA TRP A 174 9.84 -19.99 31.11
C TRP A 174 9.05 -20.04 29.81
N LEU A 175 8.19 -19.05 29.62
CA LEU A 175 7.56 -18.78 28.34
C LEU A 175 8.44 -17.80 27.60
N VAL A 176 8.93 -18.20 26.44
CA VAL A 176 9.85 -17.38 25.64
C VAL A 176 9.29 -17.19 24.23
N ARG A 177 9.61 -16.05 23.63
CA ARG A 177 9.24 -15.80 22.23
C ARG A 177 10.17 -16.58 21.29
N GLU A 178 9.74 -16.69 20.04
CA GLU A 178 10.54 -17.26 18.96
C GLU A 178 11.79 -16.41 18.67
N HIS A 179 12.79 -17.04 18.03
CA HIS A 179 13.95 -16.33 17.53
C HIS A 179 13.56 -15.23 16.53
N GLY A 180 14.28 -14.10 16.55
CA GLY A 180 13.95 -12.92 15.71
C GLY A 180 12.98 -11.93 16.38
N SER A 181 12.29 -12.32 17.45
CA SER A 181 11.49 -11.41 18.27
C SER A 181 12.36 -10.43 19.07
N GLY A 182 11.94 -9.16 19.16
CA GLY A 182 12.57 -8.18 20.03
C GLY A 182 12.48 -8.55 21.51
N VAL A 183 11.37 -9.14 21.97
CA VAL A 183 11.22 -9.65 23.35
C VAL A 183 12.19 -10.81 23.60
N ARG A 184 12.36 -11.73 22.62
CA ARG A 184 13.31 -12.83 22.76
C ARG A 184 14.74 -12.33 22.91
N TYR A 185 15.15 -11.33 22.14
CA TYR A 185 16.47 -10.71 22.27
C TYR A 185 16.74 -10.25 23.73
N TYR A 186 15.79 -9.57 24.37
CA TYR A 186 15.94 -9.12 25.77
C TYR A 186 15.80 -10.25 26.79
N THR A 187 15.03 -11.29 26.51
CA THR A 187 14.95 -12.50 27.35
C THR A 187 16.27 -13.24 27.37
N ASP A 188 16.91 -13.41 26.21
CA ASP A 188 18.24 -14.03 26.13
C ASP A 188 19.31 -13.16 26.79
N LEU A 189 19.24 -11.84 26.66
CA LEU A 189 20.09 -10.90 27.39
C LEU A 189 19.91 -11.06 28.91
N PHE A 190 18.67 -11.16 29.39
CA PHE A 190 18.38 -11.39 30.83
C PHE A 190 19.03 -12.69 31.34
N PHE A 191 18.88 -13.79 30.62
CA PHE A 191 19.51 -15.05 31.00
C PHE A 191 21.04 -14.93 31.05
N LYS A 192 21.64 -14.27 30.06
CA LYS A 192 23.09 -14.03 30.00
C LYS A 192 23.58 -13.16 31.16
N THR A 193 22.90 -12.03 31.41
CA THR A 193 23.30 -11.08 32.45
C THR A 193 23.16 -11.69 33.87
N CYS A 194 22.10 -12.48 34.09
CA CYS A 194 21.87 -13.14 35.37
C CYS A 194 22.63 -14.47 35.57
N GLY A 195 23.40 -14.91 34.54
CA GLY A 195 24.06 -16.21 34.57
C GLY A 195 23.09 -17.39 34.72
N ARG A 196 21.87 -17.25 34.21
CA ARG A 196 20.80 -18.26 34.37
C ARG A 196 20.59 -19.00 33.04
N THR A 197 20.42 -20.32 33.16
CA THR A 197 19.89 -21.15 32.07
C THR A 197 18.56 -21.73 32.55
N PRO A 198 17.46 -21.48 31.80
CA PRO A 198 16.16 -22.01 32.19
C PRO A 198 16.18 -23.55 32.12
N ALA A 199 15.73 -24.22 33.18
CA ALA A 199 15.63 -25.68 33.16
C ALA A 199 14.54 -26.14 32.19
N HIS A 200 13.45 -25.39 32.07
CA HIS A 200 12.34 -25.64 31.18
C HIS A 200 11.94 -24.34 30.47
N SER A 201 11.85 -24.39 29.14
CA SER A 201 11.34 -23.28 28.31
C SER A 201 10.35 -23.77 27.28
N ILE A 202 9.30 -23.02 27.09
CA ILE A 202 8.27 -23.24 26.07
C ILE A 202 8.28 -22.02 25.15
N GLU A 203 8.51 -22.26 23.86
CA GLU A 203 8.45 -21.21 22.86
C GLU A 203 6.99 -20.92 22.49
N VAL A 204 6.61 -19.65 22.53
CA VAL A 204 5.25 -19.17 22.21
C VAL A 204 5.36 -17.96 21.29
N ALA A 205 4.92 -18.08 20.04
CA ALA A 205 5.05 -17.06 19.00
C ALA A 205 4.04 -15.89 19.08
N SER A 206 3.52 -15.59 20.29
CA SER A 206 2.52 -14.53 20.52
C SER A 206 2.67 -13.91 21.91
N ASN A 207 2.81 -12.59 21.98
CA ASN A 207 2.77 -11.87 23.28
C ASN A 207 1.44 -12.04 23.99
N ALA A 208 0.32 -11.94 23.26
CA ALA A 208 -1.01 -12.09 23.84
C ALA A 208 -1.22 -13.51 24.42
N ALA A 209 -0.70 -14.55 23.76
CA ALA A 209 -0.77 -15.91 24.29
C ALA A 209 0.10 -16.06 25.54
N ILE A 210 1.29 -15.45 25.61
CA ILE A 210 2.11 -15.42 26.82
C ILE A 210 1.36 -14.70 27.94
N ALA A 211 0.81 -13.49 27.68
CA ALA A 211 0.06 -12.73 28.66
C ALA A 211 -1.15 -13.52 29.20
N ALA A 212 -1.89 -14.22 28.36
CA ALA A 212 -3.01 -15.08 28.74
C ALA A 212 -2.55 -16.26 29.60
N ALA A 213 -1.43 -16.90 29.27
CA ALA A 213 -0.86 -17.99 30.10
C ALA A 213 -0.41 -17.48 31.49
N LEU A 214 0.26 -16.31 31.52
CA LEU A 214 0.65 -15.68 32.80
C LEU A 214 -0.58 -15.32 33.66
N ALA A 215 -1.65 -14.80 33.02
CA ALA A 215 -2.92 -14.49 33.70
C ALA A 215 -3.60 -15.74 34.25
N ALA A 216 -3.45 -16.88 33.59
CA ALA A 216 -3.92 -18.18 34.06
C ALA A 216 -3.01 -18.80 35.17
N GLY A 217 -1.96 -18.10 35.60
CA GLY A 217 -1.02 -18.58 36.59
C GLY A 217 0.01 -19.59 36.07
N PHE A 218 0.24 -19.63 34.77
CA PHE A 218 1.16 -20.59 34.16
C PHE A 218 2.48 -19.92 33.76
N GLY A 219 3.58 -20.35 34.39
CA GLY A 219 4.93 -19.98 34.00
C GLY A 219 5.34 -18.54 34.31
N GLN A 220 6.43 -18.14 33.71
CA GLN A 220 7.05 -16.82 33.90
C GLN A 220 7.69 -16.37 32.58
N SER A 221 7.79 -15.05 32.39
CA SER A 221 8.37 -14.48 31.15
C SER A 221 8.96 -13.09 31.38
N ILE A 222 9.81 -12.65 30.47
CA ILE A 222 10.16 -11.23 30.33
C ILE A 222 9.21 -10.63 29.31
N VAL A 223 8.48 -9.61 29.70
CA VAL A 223 7.44 -8.98 28.89
C VAL A 223 7.45 -7.45 29.07
N SER A 224 6.81 -6.71 28.16
CA SER A 224 6.55 -5.29 28.35
C SER A 224 5.65 -5.07 29.57
N GLN A 225 5.96 -4.09 30.39
CA GLN A 225 5.14 -3.72 31.56
C GLN A 225 3.72 -3.34 31.12
N ASP A 226 3.57 -2.64 29.98
CA ASP A 226 2.29 -2.19 29.46
C ASP A 226 1.42 -3.33 28.91
N ALA A 227 2.01 -4.52 28.66
CA ALA A 227 1.31 -5.71 28.15
C ALA A 227 0.95 -6.73 29.26
N VAL A 228 1.31 -6.47 30.50
CA VAL A 228 1.01 -7.39 31.63
C VAL A 228 -0.38 -7.11 32.18
N PRO A 229 -1.26 -8.13 32.30
CA PRO A 229 -2.52 -7.98 33.01
C PRO A 229 -2.32 -7.57 34.48
N GLU A 230 -3.14 -6.66 35.01
CA GLU A 230 -2.97 -6.04 36.35
C GLU A 230 -2.83 -7.03 37.51
N HIS A 231 -3.45 -8.20 37.42
CA HIS A 231 -3.42 -9.21 38.49
C HIS A 231 -2.21 -10.17 38.42
N VAL A 232 -1.38 -10.06 37.39
CA VAL A 232 -0.18 -10.89 37.22
C VAL A 232 0.97 -10.28 38.05
N PRO A 233 1.61 -11.06 38.93
CA PRO A 233 2.73 -10.56 39.74
C PRO A 233 3.90 -10.19 38.82
N THR A 234 4.50 -9.02 39.07
CA THR A 234 5.65 -8.52 38.30
C THR A 234 6.82 -8.18 39.21
N ARG A 235 8.02 -8.32 38.68
CA ARG A 235 9.27 -7.85 39.29
C ARG A 235 10.00 -6.93 38.34
N ALA A 236 10.36 -5.74 38.82
CA ALA A 236 11.16 -4.79 38.06
C ALA A 236 12.55 -5.36 37.74
N LEU A 237 13.03 -5.05 36.56
CA LEU A 237 14.38 -5.35 36.09
C LEU A 237 15.27 -4.08 36.21
N SER A 238 16.60 -4.26 36.11
CA SER A 238 17.56 -3.15 36.10
C SER A 238 17.36 -2.21 34.90
N GLY A 239 17.99 -1.03 34.90
CA GLY A 239 17.82 0.00 33.91
C GLY A 239 18.19 -0.42 32.47
N GLU A 240 19.03 -1.45 32.30
CA GLU A 240 19.38 -2.02 31.01
C GLU A 240 18.22 -2.73 30.27
N PHE A 241 17.11 -2.98 30.97
CA PHE A 241 15.87 -3.55 30.43
C PHE A 241 14.81 -2.49 30.13
N VAL A 242 15.20 -1.23 30.06
CA VAL A 242 14.44 -0.18 29.39
C VAL A 242 14.89 -0.14 27.93
N ARG A 243 13.98 -0.46 27.03
CA ARG A 243 14.22 -0.44 25.57
C ARG A 243 13.45 0.70 24.91
N HIS A 244 13.70 0.93 23.65
CA HIS A 244 12.93 1.88 22.84
C HIS A 244 12.28 1.16 21.67
N PHE A 245 11.15 1.66 21.25
CA PHE A 245 10.64 1.36 19.93
C PHE A 245 11.42 2.18 18.89
N TYR A 246 11.60 1.61 17.71
CA TYR A 246 12.26 2.22 16.58
C TYR A 246 11.40 2.10 15.34
N ALA A 247 11.22 3.22 14.64
CA ALA A 247 10.67 3.21 13.30
C ALA A 247 11.79 3.00 12.28
N LEU A 248 11.57 2.09 11.35
CA LEU A 248 12.43 1.78 10.22
C LEU A 248 11.76 2.26 8.94
N ILE A 249 12.38 3.17 8.22
CA ILE A 249 11.89 3.72 6.95
C ILE A 249 12.94 3.43 5.88
N PRO A 250 12.58 2.82 4.72
CA PRO A 250 13.51 2.64 3.61
C PRO A 250 14.16 3.95 3.20
N ARG A 251 15.50 3.97 3.02
CA ARG A 251 16.22 5.20 2.61
C ARG A 251 15.93 5.64 1.19
N SER A 252 15.40 4.76 0.36
CA SER A 252 15.06 5.04 -1.04
C SER A 252 13.93 4.14 -1.53
N GLY A 253 13.29 4.50 -2.64
CA GLY A 253 12.25 3.69 -3.27
C GLY A 253 10.82 3.98 -2.78
N LEU A 254 10.64 4.92 -1.84
CA LEU A 254 9.33 5.43 -1.46
C LEU A 254 8.98 6.64 -2.35
N SER A 255 7.70 6.79 -2.66
CA SER A 255 7.19 8.04 -3.22
C SER A 255 7.24 9.16 -2.18
N ARG A 256 7.13 10.40 -2.66
CA ARG A 256 7.04 11.56 -1.74
C ARG A 256 5.84 11.44 -0.80
N ALA A 257 4.71 10.95 -1.29
CA ALA A 257 3.49 10.79 -0.51
C ALA A 257 3.66 9.71 0.57
N GLN A 258 4.21 8.53 0.22
CA GLN A 258 4.53 7.46 1.17
C GLN A 258 5.49 7.93 2.27
N LEU A 259 6.51 8.72 1.90
CA LEU A 259 7.46 9.25 2.87
C LEU A 259 6.79 10.23 3.86
N VAL A 260 5.91 11.10 3.36
CA VAL A 260 5.13 12.02 4.20
C VAL A 260 4.23 11.26 5.17
N LEU A 261 3.50 10.23 4.69
CA LEU A 261 2.66 9.40 5.55
C LEU A 261 3.48 8.65 6.60
N ALA A 262 4.61 8.04 6.21
CA ALA A 262 5.49 7.34 7.15
C ALA A 262 5.97 8.25 8.27
N HIS A 263 6.43 9.45 7.96
CA HIS A 263 6.85 10.44 8.98
C HIS A 263 5.70 10.90 9.86
N ALA A 264 4.53 11.16 9.29
CA ALA A 264 3.35 11.57 10.04
C ALA A 264 2.88 10.49 11.03
N MET A 265 2.94 9.20 10.65
CA MET A 265 2.66 8.08 11.55
C MET A 265 3.73 7.98 12.64
N VAL A 266 5.01 8.15 12.30
CA VAL A 266 6.12 8.18 13.27
C VAL A 266 5.93 9.28 14.30
N ASP A 267 5.56 10.48 13.90
CA ASP A 267 5.33 11.60 14.81
C ASP A 267 4.14 11.34 15.74
N ALA A 268 3.06 10.72 15.25
CA ALA A 268 1.91 10.33 16.08
C ALA A 268 2.25 9.25 17.12
N MET A 269 3.27 8.43 16.87
CA MET A 269 3.72 7.37 17.80
C MET A 269 4.79 7.82 18.80
N ARG A 270 5.31 9.04 18.69
CA ARG A 270 6.32 9.62 19.60
C ARG A 270 5.69 10.20 20.88
N GLY A 271 4.44 10.64 20.79
CA GLY A 271 3.68 11.31 21.86
C GLY A 271 3.21 10.37 22.94
#